data_32399dd567ac99ad41ebe4a44fe5b507
#
_entry.id   32399dd567ac99ad41ebe4a44fe5b507
#
_cell.length_a   1.000
_cell.length_b   1.000
_cell.length_c   1.000
_cell.angle_alpha   90.00
_cell.angle_beta   90.00
_cell.angle_gamma   90.00
#
_symmetry.space_group_name_H-M   'P 1'
#
loop_
_entity.id
_entity.type
_entity.pdbx_description
1 polymer ?
#
loop_
_entity_poly.entity_id
_entity_poly.type
_entity_poly.pdbx_seq_one_letter_code
_entity_poly.pdbx_strand_id
1 'polypeptide(L)'
;MKILLAACNAKYIHSNLAVYNLKSCSGEYSSRVVVKEYTINQIRDDILKDIYLEQPDVVCFSCYIWNISFVRELVPDLKKILPQVEFWAGGPEVSYDAVEFLKKNPAFFGVMVGEGEETFHELAGYYIERKPETLSGIRGVAFRDENKGRDIVHTGWRELMDLSKVPFAYSNLTEFKNRIIYYESSRGCPFSCSYCLSSIDKKLRFRDIELVKKELKFFIDNKVPQVKFVDRTFNCKHDHAMEIWRYITENDNGITNFHFEISADLLRAEELALMKTMRPGLIQLEIGVQSTNPQTIKAIRRTMDFEKLKGIVEQIHSFGNIHQHLDLIAGLPYEGYDSFHKSFCDVYALRPEQFQLGFLKVLKGSYMMEMTGEYQILYKDREPYEVLSTAWLTYGEILRLKMVESMVEVYYNSGQFKNTLVFLEKYFDDPFRMYEALGRFYEKKGYSEISHSRMRRYEILMEFAGEQKEIPSEALSDVMLLDLYLRENLKSRPSFASDQKPYERLIWDYRKAKKIPKTAHIEVFRDGKKLLFDYTDRDPLTNNAQLTDITDEVNNNYGNV
;
A
#
# COMPACT_ATOMS: atom_id res chain seq x y z
N MET A 1 34.66 12.56 -9.31
CA MET A 1 33.46 13.01 -8.61
C MET A 1 32.53 11.83 -8.40
N LYS A 2 31.84 11.77 -7.24
CA LYS A 2 30.90 10.72 -6.86
C LYS A 2 29.57 11.36 -6.47
N ILE A 3 28.49 10.96 -7.11
CA ILE A 3 27.15 11.43 -6.80
C ILE A 3 26.40 10.31 -6.07
N LEU A 4 25.81 10.63 -4.93
CA LEU A 4 25.00 9.71 -4.14
C LEU A 4 23.51 10.03 -4.32
N LEU A 5 22.74 9.10 -4.84
CA LEU A 5 21.28 9.12 -4.81
C LEU A 5 20.81 8.43 -3.54
N ALA A 6 20.18 9.15 -2.64
CA ALA A 6 19.71 8.66 -1.36
C ALA A 6 18.18 8.64 -1.28
N ALA A 7 17.61 7.52 -0.88
CA ALA A 7 16.18 7.37 -0.63
C ALA A 7 15.93 6.86 0.79
N CYS A 8 15.03 7.50 1.53
CA CYS A 8 14.54 7.03 2.82
C CYS A 8 13.12 6.49 2.63
N ASN A 9 12.97 5.18 2.52
CA ASN A 9 11.70 4.50 2.28
C ASN A 9 10.86 4.39 3.56
N ALA A 10 9.55 4.25 3.45
CA ALA A 10 8.66 4.10 4.60
C ALA A 10 8.94 2.78 5.37
N LYS A 11 9.23 1.69 4.65
CA LYS A 11 9.59 0.37 5.21
C LYS A 11 10.65 -0.30 4.33
N TYR A 12 11.37 -1.27 4.89
CA TYR A 12 12.42 -2.02 4.19
C TYR A 12 11.92 -2.76 2.93
N ILE A 13 10.68 -3.24 2.95
CA ILE A 13 10.11 -3.99 1.82
C ILE A 13 9.94 -3.15 0.55
N HIS A 14 9.91 -1.82 0.66
CA HIS A 14 9.77 -0.92 -0.49
C HIS A 14 11.13 -0.61 -1.12
N SER A 15 11.19 -0.61 -2.46
CA SER A 15 12.27 -0.01 -3.24
C SER A 15 11.82 1.35 -3.77
N ASN A 16 12.78 2.21 -4.11
CA ASN A 16 12.48 3.55 -4.63
C ASN A 16 12.78 3.62 -6.13
N LEU A 17 11.77 3.36 -6.97
CA LEU A 17 11.92 3.37 -8.43
C LEU A 17 12.59 4.65 -8.96
N ALA A 18 12.28 5.82 -8.38
CA ALA A 18 12.81 7.10 -8.85
C ALA A 18 14.34 7.14 -8.86
N VAL A 19 15.02 6.74 -7.77
CA VAL A 19 16.50 6.78 -7.72
C VAL A 19 17.14 5.79 -8.69
N TYR A 20 16.50 4.66 -8.96
CA TYR A 20 16.98 3.71 -9.95
C TYR A 20 16.78 4.21 -11.38
N ASN A 21 15.65 4.86 -11.68
CA ASN A 21 15.42 5.53 -12.97
C ASN A 21 16.44 6.65 -13.18
N LEU A 22 16.69 7.50 -12.18
CA LEU A 22 17.72 8.54 -12.27
C LEU A 22 19.10 7.95 -12.57
N LYS A 23 19.48 6.87 -11.86
CA LYS A 23 20.76 6.19 -12.12
C LYS A 23 20.83 5.61 -13.54
N SER A 24 19.78 4.94 -14.01
CA SER A 24 19.76 4.39 -15.36
C SER A 24 19.78 5.46 -16.45
N CYS A 25 19.13 6.61 -16.20
CA CYS A 25 19.13 7.77 -17.09
C CYS A 25 20.44 8.57 -17.06
N SER A 26 21.31 8.37 -16.07
CA SER A 26 22.60 9.06 -16.02
C SER A 26 23.57 8.61 -17.13
N GLY A 27 23.26 7.56 -17.89
CA GLY A 27 23.99 7.13 -19.07
C GLY A 27 25.48 6.87 -18.80
N GLU A 28 26.37 7.58 -19.50
CA GLU A 28 27.82 7.50 -19.37
C GLU A 28 28.35 7.85 -17.97
N TYR A 29 27.56 8.60 -17.19
CA TYR A 29 27.92 8.99 -15.82
C TYR A 29 27.55 7.92 -14.78
N SER A 30 26.85 6.85 -15.16
CA SER A 30 26.27 5.86 -14.24
C SER A 30 27.32 5.20 -13.31
N SER A 31 28.55 5.04 -13.78
CA SER A 31 29.66 4.50 -12.98
C SER A 31 30.07 5.41 -11.80
N ARG A 32 29.72 6.69 -11.84
CA ARG A 32 29.96 7.69 -10.79
C ARG A 32 28.76 7.93 -9.90
N VAL A 33 27.63 7.27 -10.18
CA VAL A 33 26.36 7.41 -9.45
C VAL A 33 26.15 6.18 -8.57
N VAL A 34 26.07 6.39 -7.28
CA VAL A 34 25.78 5.35 -6.27
C VAL A 34 24.37 5.53 -5.75
N VAL A 35 23.60 4.45 -5.60
CA VAL A 35 22.27 4.45 -4.96
C VAL A 35 22.41 3.88 -3.56
N LYS A 36 21.83 4.56 -2.57
CA LYS A 36 21.65 4.08 -1.21
C LYS A 36 20.21 4.21 -0.79
N GLU A 37 19.67 3.13 -0.30
CA GLU A 37 18.32 3.10 0.25
C GLU A 37 18.34 2.83 1.76
N TYR A 38 17.64 3.67 2.48
CA TYR A 38 17.43 3.63 3.92
C TYR A 38 15.93 3.51 4.21
N THR A 39 15.56 3.46 5.48
CA THR A 39 14.18 3.61 5.93
C THR A 39 14.07 4.68 6.99
N ILE A 40 12.90 5.32 7.09
CA ILE A 40 12.61 6.31 8.14
C ILE A 40 12.63 5.72 9.56
N ASN A 41 12.65 4.38 9.67
CA ASN A 41 12.71 3.65 10.95
C ASN A 41 14.15 3.31 11.38
N GLN A 42 15.16 3.58 10.53
CA GLN A 42 16.57 3.41 10.90
C GLN A 42 17.04 4.52 11.82
N ILE A 43 18.04 4.20 12.62
CA ILE A 43 18.71 5.18 13.48
C ILE A 43 19.44 6.19 12.58
N ARG A 44 19.20 7.49 12.79
CA ARG A 44 19.78 8.56 11.96
C ARG A 44 21.30 8.55 11.96
N ASP A 45 21.92 8.28 13.12
CA ASP A 45 23.38 8.23 13.24
C ASP A 45 24.01 7.16 12.37
N ASP A 46 23.33 6.03 12.16
CA ASP A 46 23.79 4.98 11.24
C ASP A 46 23.76 5.46 9.78
N ILE A 47 22.73 6.23 9.40
CA ILE A 47 22.63 6.82 8.07
C ILE A 47 23.67 7.93 7.88
N LEU A 48 23.86 8.81 8.88
CA LEU A 48 24.93 9.82 8.87
C LEU A 48 26.29 9.18 8.65
N LYS A 49 26.59 8.11 9.41
CA LYS A 49 27.83 7.35 9.31
C LYS A 49 28.01 6.72 7.91
N ASP A 50 26.96 6.07 7.38
CA ASP A 50 27.05 5.41 6.08
C ASP A 50 27.27 6.41 4.95
N ILE A 51 26.56 7.54 4.92
CA ILE A 51 26.76 8.61 3.93
C ILE A 51 28.15 9.25 4.09
N TYR A 52 28.61 9.47 5.33
CA TYR A 52 29.95 10.01 5.58
C TYR A 52 31.05 9.08 5.04
N LEU A 53 30.93 7.77 5.24
CA LEU A 53 31.91 6.78 4.76
C LEU A 53 31.93 6.66 3.23
N GLU A 54 30.83 6.96 2.57
CA GLU A 54 30.76 7.00 1.09
C GLU A 54 31.57 8.16 0.49
N GLN A 55 31.89 9.21 1.28
CA GLN A 55 32.63 10.40 0.82
C GLN A 55 32.10 10.92 -0.54
N PRO A 56 30.81 11.25 -0.65
CA PRO A 56 30.24 11.78 -1.89
C PRO A 56 30.67 13.24 -2.11
N ASP A 57 30.69 13.67 -3.36
CA ASP A 57 30.84 15.10 -3.71
C ASP A 57 29.46 15.79 -3.75
N VAL A 58 28.42 15.05 -4.14
CA VAL A 58 27.02 15.51 -4.23
C VAL A 58 26.10 14.43 -3.67
N VAL A 59 25.06 14.85 -2.92
CA VAL A 59 24.00 13.94 -2.45
C VAL A 59 22.65 14.45 -2.90
N CYS A 60 21.86 13.61 -3.58
CA CYS A 60 20.51 13.92 -4.03
C CYS A 60 19.49 13.04 -3.28
N PHE A 61 18.60 13.67 -2.50
CA PHE A 61 17.56 12.98 -1.75
C PHE A 61 16.25 12.90 -2.51
N SER A 62 15.64 11.72 -2.54
CA SER A 62 14.29 11.48 -3.03
C SER A 62 13.28 11.85 -1.93
N CYS A 63 12.47 12.90 -2.15
CA CYS A 63 11.60 13.52 -1.15
C CYS A 63 10.11 13.27 -1.44
N TYR A 64 9.48 12.53 -0.53
CA TYR A 64 8.06 12.21 -0.52
C TYR A 64 7.43 12.61 0.81
N ILE A 65 6.11 12.63 0.85
CA ILE A 65 5.33 13.00 2.03
C ILE A 65 5.66 12.18 3.28
N TRP A 66 6.15 10.94 3.13
CA TRP A 66 6.48 10.08 4.27
C TRP A 66 7.90 10.26 4.80
N ASN A 67 8.80 10.91 4.03
CA ASN A 67 10.21 11.00 4.42
C ASN A 67 10.75 12.44 4.52
N ILE A 68 10.03 13.44 4.04
CA ILE A 68 10.57 14.80 3.96
C ILE A 68 10.97 15.39 5.33
N SER A 69 10.18 15.17 6.38
CA SER A 69 10.55 15.59 7.74
C SER A 69 11.85 14.93 8.19
N PHE A 70 12.00 13.62 7.94
CA PHE A 70 13.21 12.88 8.26
C PHE A 70 14.44 13.42 7.50
N VAL A 71 14.29 13.68 6.20
CA VAL A 71 15.37 14.21 5.35
C VAL A 71 15.75 15.63 5.75
N ARG A 72 14.75 16.49 6.10
CA ARG A 72 14.99 17.86 6.60
C ARG A 72 15.75 17.92 7.92
N GLU A 73 15.62 16.90 8.76
CA GLU A 73 16.39 16.79 10.01
C GLU A 73 17.78 16.20 9.78
N LEU A 74 17.95 15.31 8.82
CA LEU A 74 19.19 14.63 8.50
C LEU A 74 20.21 15.53 7.78
N VAL A 75 19.78 16.29 6.78
CA VAL A 75 20.66 17.05 5.90
C VAL A 75 21.45 18.16 6.62
N PRO A 76 20.90 18.93 7.57
CA PRO A 76 21.67 19.88 8.35
C PRO A 76 22.86 19.27 9.09
N ASP A 77 22.71 18.07 9.64
CA ASP A 77 23.81 17.38 10.34
C ASP A 77 24.84 16.83 9.34
N LEU A 78 24.41 16.29 8.20
CA LEU A 78 25.31 15.94 7.10
C LEU A 78 26.11 17.15 6.63
N LYS A 79 25.50 18.32 6.50
CA LYS A 79 26.18 19.55 6.04
C LYS A 79 27.27 20.02 7.02
N LYS A 80 27.12 19.76 8.32
CA LYS A 80 28.15 20.06 9.33
C LYS A 80 29.36 19.15 9.18
N ILE A 81 29.16 17.84 8.94
CA ILE A 81 30.27 16.86 8.85
C ILE A 81 30.87 16.75 7.44
N LEU A 82 30.11 17.18 6.43
CA LEU A 82 30.50 17.22 5.01
C LEU A 82 30.26 18.62 4.44
N PRO A 83 30.98 19.65 4.90
CA PRO A 83 30.68 21.06 4.56
C PRO A 83 30.85 21.39 3.08
N GLN A 84 31.70 20.65 2.34
CA GLN A 84 31.95 20.84 0.92
C GLN A 84 30.90 20.16 0.02
N VAL A 85 30.10 19.23 0.57
CA VAL A 85 29.11 18.47 -0.20
C VAL A 85 27.88 19.34 -0.51
N GLU A 86 27.41 19.27 -1.73
CA GLU A 86 26.17 19.90 -2.13
C GLU A 86 25.00 18.91 -2.01
N PHE A 87 23.96 19.34 -1.28
CA PHE A 87 22.76 18.55 -1.03
C PHE A 87 21.61 19.02 -1.91
N TRP A 88 21.09 18.10 -2.72
CA TRP A 88 19.93 18.31 -3.59
C TRP A 88 18.72 17.54 -3.07
N ALA A 89 17.55 18.07 -3.33
CA ALA A 89 16.28 17.39 -3.12
C ALA A 89 15.55 17.22 -4.45
N GLY A 90 14.71 16.20 -4.58
CA GLY A 90 13.83 16.01 -5.73
C GLY A 90 12.60 15.19 -5.33
N GLY A 91 11.57 15.24 -6.13
CA GLY A 91 10.34 14.52 -5.89
C GLY A 91 9.14 15.42 -5.59
N PRO A 92 7.94 14.85 -5.45
CA PRO A 92 6.68 15.60 -5.41
C PRO A 92 6.57 16.55 -4.22
N GLU A 93 7.23 16.25 -3.10
CA GLU A 93 7.10 17.04 -1.87
C GLU A 93 7.83 18.39 -1.93
N VAL A 94 8.78 18.54 -2.85
CA VAL A 94 9.64 19.73 -2.95
C VAL A 94 9.51 20.45 -4.31
N SER A 95 8.82 19.87 -5.27
CA SER A 95 8.74 20.41 -6.64
C SER A 95 7.81 21.62 -6.75
N TYR A 96 6.70 21.63 -6.02
CA TYR A 96 5.66 22.69 -6.17
C TYR A 96 5.99 23.97 -5.43
N ASP A 97 6.82 23.92 -4.40
CA ASP A 97 7.24 25.05 -3.58
C ASP A 97 8.77 25.16 -3.46
N ALA A 98 9.51 24.77 -4.50
CA ALA A 98 10.96 24.61 -4.50
C ALA A 98 11.72 25.85 -3.97
N VAL A 99 11.32 27.05 -4.34
CA VAL A 99 11.93 28.31 -3.86
C VAL A 99 11.69 28.48 -2.36
N GLU A 100 10.47 28.29 -1.89
CA GLU A 100 10.12 28.39 -0.46
C GLU A 100 10.77 27.26 0.36
N PHE A 101 10.84 26.07 -0.21
CA PHE A 101 11.57 24.96 0.41
C PHE A 101 13.05 25.31 0.64
N LEU A 102 13.73 25.85 -0.37
CA LEU A 102 15.13 26.27 -0.24
C LEU A 102 15.27 27.40 0.78
N LYS A 103 14.40 28.42 0.77
CA LYS A 103 14.46 29.51 1.78
C LYS A 103 14.41 28.97 3.21
N LYS A 104 13.53 28.01 3.48
CA LYS A 104 13.34 27.41 4.81
C LYS A 104 14.41 26.39 5.19
N ASN A 105 15.15 25.84 4.21
CA ASN A 105 16.12 24.77 4.42
C ASN A 105 17.50 25.14 3.85
N PRO A 106 18.28 25.99 4.52
CA PRO A 106 19.56 26.55 4.01
C PRO A 106 20.67 25.52 3.80
N ALA A 107 20.55 24.32 4.37
CA ALA A 107 21.49 23.24 4.16
C ALA A 107 21.40 22.59 2.77
N PHE A 108 20.27 22.74 2.10
CA PHE A 108 20.11 22.30 0.71
C PHE A 108 20.67 23.34 -0.25
N PHE A 109 21.40 22.85 -1.24
CA PHE A 109 21.92 23.68 -2.32
C PHE A 109 20.85 23.89 -3.42
N GLY A 110 20.15 22.82 -3.80
CA GLY A 110 19.16 22.89 -4.86
C GLY A 110 18.05 21.84 -4.79
N VAL A 111 17.08 22.01 -5.69
CA VAL A 111 15.93 21.12 -5.89
C VAL A 111 15.83 20.78 -7.38
N MET A 112 15.68 19.51 -7.70
CA MET A 112 15.22 19.03 -9.01
C MET A 112 13.70 19.09 -9.03
N VAL A 113 13.13 19.85 -9.98
CA VAL A 113 11.71 20.18 -10.08
C VAL A 113 11.05 19.34 -11.18
N GLY A 114 9.97 18.65 -10.84
CA GLY A 114 9.20 17.83 -11.78
C GLY A 114 9.85 16.49 -12.08
N GLU A 115 9.82 16.05 -13.35
CA GLU A 115 10.45 14.81 -13.79
C GLU A 115 11.98 14.97 -13.74
N GLY A 116 12.62 14.02 -13.08
CA GLY A 116 14.04 14.14 -12.74
C GLY A 116 15.00 13.49 -13.73
N GLU A 117 14.56 12.63 -14.61
CA GLU A 117 15.40 11.74 -15.40
C GLU A 117 16.38 12.51 -16.30
N GLU A 118 15.89 13.40 -17.16
CA GLU A 118 16.74 14.23 -18.03
C GLU A 118 17.46 15.33 -17.22
N THR A 119 16.78 15.91 -16.21
CA THR A 119 17.36 16.93 -15.31
C THR A 119 18.58 16.35 -14.58
N PHE A 120 18.47 15.13 -14.08
CA PHE A 120 19.58 14.46 -13.38
C PHE A 120 20.74 14.12 -14.31
N HIS A 121 20.45 13.70 -15.55
CA HIS A 121 21.51 13.45 -16.54
C HIS A 121 22.35 14.72 -16.77
N GLU A 122 21.70 15.85 -17.04
CA GLU A 122 22.39 17.14 -17.24
C GLU A 122 23.12 17.60 -15.97
N LEU A 123 22.50 17.41 -14.79
CA LEU A 123 23.12 17.73 -13.50
C LEU A 123 24.36 16.86 -13.23
N ALA A 124 24.32 15.57 -13.55
CA ALA A 124 25.47 14.68 -13.43
C ALA A 124 26.60 15.11 -14.36
N GLY A 125 26.27 15.47 -15.61
CA GLY A 125 27.23 16.02 -16.58
C GLY A 125 27.91 17.29 -16.05
N TYR A 126 27.11 18.23 -15.53
CA TYR A 126 27.63 19.46 -14.92
C TYR A 126 28.68 19.19 -13.84
N TYR A 127 28.38 18.29 -12.92
CA TYR A 127 29.31 17.98 -11.83
C TYR A 127 30.53 17.18 -12.29
N ILE A 128 30.33 16.15 -13.10
CA ILE A 128 31.39 15.18 -13.44
C ILE A 128 32.35 15.75 -14.47
N GLU A 129 31.84 16.40 -15.51
CA GLU A 129 32.67 16.95 -16.59
C GLU A 129 33.20 18.36 -16.29
N ARG A 130 32.69 19.02 -15.23
CA ARG A 130 33.03 20.41 -14.89
C ARG A 130 32.83 21.34 -16.10
N LYS A 131 31.74 21.10 -16.87
CA LYS A 131 31.41 21.93 -18.03
C LYS A 131 31.26 23.39 -17.62
N PRO A 132 31.68 24.34 -18.49
CA PRO A 132 31.47 25.77 -18.20
C PRO A 132 30.01 26.19 -18.29
N GLU A 133 29.11 25.29 -18.63
CA GLU A 133 27.66 25.50 -18.60
C GLU A 133 27.23 25.78 -17.17
N THR A 134 26.54 26.90 -16.97
CA THR A 134 26.02 27.27 -15.67
C THR A 134 24.79 26.43 -15.33
N LEU A 135 24.56 26.15 -14.05
CA LEU A 135 23.32 25.51 -13.59
C LEU A 135 22.05 26.19 -14.12
N SER A 136 22.14 27.50 -14.45
CA SER A 136 21.05 28.25 -15.06
C SER A 136 20.66 27.76 -16.47
N GLY A 137 21.52 27.01 -17.14
CA GLY A 137 21.23 26.37 -18.43
C GLY A 137 20.44 25.08 -18.30
N ILE A 138 20.42 24.45 -17.12
CA ILE A 138 19.71 23.20 -16.87
C ILE A 138 18.26 23.51 -16.55
N ARG A 139 17.31 22.97 -17.32
CA ARG A 139 15.88 23.09 -17.02
C ARG A 139 15.47 22.14 -15.88
N GLY A 140 14.45 22.55 -15.12
CA GLY A 140 13.92 21.70 -14.05
C GLY A 140 14.76 21.75 -12.76
N VAL A 141 15.44 22.87 -12.47
CA VAL A 141 16.17 23.05 -11.21
C VAL A 141 15.81 24.37 -10.54
N ALA A 142 15.86 24.37 -9.21
CA ALA A 142 15.94 25.57 -8.39
C ALA A 142 17.20 25.44 -7.52
N PHE A 143 18.05 26.47 -7.46
CA PHE A 143 19.33 26.38 -6.76
C PHE A 143 19.81 27.71 -6.23
N ARG A 144 20.78 27.70 -5.29
CA ARG A 144 21.44 28.89 -4.77
C ARG A 144 22.57 29.32 -5.69
N ASP A 145 22.44 30.46 -6.33
CA ASP A 145 23.47 31.01 -7.22
C ASP A 145 24.56 31.74 -6.42
N GLU A 146 25.73 31.14 -6.33
CA GLU A 146 26.86 31.73 -5.59
C GLU A 146 27.35 33.04 -6.22
N ASN A 147 27.21 33.21 -7.54
CA ASN A 147 27.59 34.43 -8.25
C ASN A 147 26.62 35.60 -8.00
N LYS A 148 25.45 35.31 -7.44
CA LYS A 148 24.39 36.29 -7.10
C LYS A 148 24.14 36.35 -5.58
N GLY A 149 25.18 36.22 -4.78
CA GLY A 149 25.04 36.32 -3.33
C GLY A 149 24.17 35.22 -2.72
N ARG A 150 24.06 34.06 -3.36
CA ARG A 150 23.21 32.93 -2.98
C ARG A 150 21.72 33.16 -3.15
N ASP A 151 21.32 34.08 -4.00
CA ASP A 151 19.91 34.19 -4.43
C ASP A 151 19.43 32.87 -5.05
N ILE A 152 18.13 32.58 -4.87
CA ILE A 152 17.56 31.36 -5.41
C ILE A 152 17.08 31.61 -6.83
N VAL A 153 17.67 30.87 -7.76
CA VAL A 153 17.31 30.84 -9.17
C VAL A 153 16.42 29.64 -9.45
N HIS A 154 15.30 29.84 -10.15
CA HIS A 154 14.43 28.76 -10.63
C HIS A 154 14.39 28.80 -12.17
N THR A 155 14.83 27.70 -12.81
CA THR A 155 15.00 27.64 -14.28
C THR A 155 13.72 27.27 -15.05
N GLY A 156 12.60 27.11 -14.33
CA GLY A 156 11.32 26.68 -14.88
C GLY A 156 11.18 25.15 -14.98
N TRP A 157 9.95 24.71 -15.22
CA TRP A 157 9.65 23.30 -15.41
C TRP A 157 10.20 22.81 -16.77
N ARG A 158 10.61 21.53 -16.79
CA ARG A 158 11.00 20.84 -18.02
C ARG A 158 9.75 20.37 -18.78
N GLU A 159 9.87 20.23 -20.09
CA GLU A 159 8.87 19.54 -20.90
C GLU A 159 8.77 18.06 -20.51
N LEU A 160 7.57 17.50 -20.68
CA LEU A 160 7.30 16.11 -20.33
C LEU A 160 8.02 15.16 -21.29
N MET A 161 8.78 14.22 -20.74
CA MET A 161 9.58 13.28 -21.50
C MET A 161 8.76 12.13 -22.11
N ASP A 162 9.31 11.47 -23.11
CA ASP A 162 8.86 10.19 -23.64
C ASP A 162 9.35 9.05 -22.73
N LEU A 163 8.40 8.32 -22.11
CA LEU A 163 8.73 7.23 -21.19
C LEU A 163 9.50 6.07 -21.84
N SER A 164 9.38 5.89 -23.16
CA SER A 164 10.12 4.85 -23.88
C SER A 164 11.62 5.11 -23.93
N LYS A 165 12.05 6.35 -23.61
CA LYS A 165 13.47 6.70 -23.52
C LYS A 165 14.10 6.39 -22.16
N VAL A 166 13.28 6.13 -21.12
CA VAL A 166 13.80 5.75 -19.79
C VAL A 166 14.40 4.34 -19.88
N PRO A 167 15.70 4.14 -19.62
CA PRO A 167 16.27 2.81 -19.64
C PRO A 167 15.69 1.93 -18.54
N PHE A 168 15.66 0.61 -18.75
CA PHE A 168 15.18 -0.33 -17.75
C PHE A 168 16.06 -0.32 -16.49
N ALA A 169 15.45 -0.05 -15.34
CA ALA A 169 16.18 0.22 -14.10
C ALA A 169 16.72 -1.05 -13.40
N TYR A 170 16.22 -2.25 -13.74
CA TYR A 170 16.44 -3.51 -13.01
C TYR A 170 17.36 -4.47 -13.75
N SER A 171 18.62 -4.08 -14.00
CA SER A 171 19.60 -4.99 -14.62
C SER A 171 20.11 -6.08 -13.67
N ASN A 172 20.04 -5.85 -12.36
CA ASN A 172 20.44 -6.79 -11.30
C ASN A 172 19.39 -6.82 -10.20
N LEU A 173 18.81 -8.00 -9.93
CA LEU A 173 17.78 -8.21 -8.92
C LEU A 173 18.32 -8.59 -7.53
N THR A 174 19.63 -8.76 -7.38
CA THR A 174 20.24 -9.18 -6.10
C THR A 174 19.96 -8.18 -4.98
N GLU A 175 19.94 -6.89 -5.30
CA GLU A 175 19.68 -5.80 -4.34
C GLU A 175 18.20 -5.72 -3.92
N PHE A 176 17.31 -6.37 -4.68
CA PHE A 176 15.86 -6.35 -4.46
C PHE A 176 15.32 -7.62 -3.78
N LYS A 177 16.19 -8.46 -3.25
CA LYS A 177 15.76 -9.67 -2.55
C LYS A 177 14.88 -9.30 -1.36
N ASN A 178 13.68 -9.89 -1.28
CA ASN A 178 12.64 -9.60 -0.28
C ASN A 178 12.08 -8.17 -0.34
N ARG A 179 12.14 -7.53 -1.51
CA ARG A 179 11.55 -6.22 -1.76
C ARG A 179 10.49 -6.29 -2.86
N ILE A 180 9.54 -5.37 -2.79
CA ILE A 180 8.57 -5.14 -3.85
C ILE A 180 9.29 -4.39 -4.97
N ILE A 181 9.17 -4.88 -6.19
CA ILE A 181 9.63 -4.19 -7.40
C ILE A 181 8.52 -3.24 -7.87
N TYR A 182 8.87 -1.97 -8.06
CA TYR A 182 7.96 -0.99 -8.63
C TYR A 182 8.25 -0.83 -10.12
N TYR A 183 7.20 -0.80 -10.93
CA TYR A 183 7.30 -0.69 -12.38
C TYR A 183 6.33 0.36 -12.92
N GLU A 184 6.72 1.11 -13.96
CA GLU A 184 5.94 2.16 -14.57
C GLU A 184 5.77 1.88 -16.07
N SER A 185 4.52 1.63 -16.52
CA SER A 185 4.19 1.48 -17.93
C SER A 185 3.52 2.72 -18.51
N SER A 186 2.99 3.58 -17.65
CA SER A 186 2.39 4.85 -18.04
C SER A 186 2.54 5.91 -16.95
N ARG A 187 2.56 7.18 -17.35
CA ARG A 187 2.65 8.34 -16.45
C ARG A 187 1.60 9.39 -16.81
N GLY A 188 1.06 10.08 -15.79
CA GLY A 188 -0.07 10.99 -15.91
C GLY A 188 -1.40 10.31 -15.56
N CYS A 189 -2.48 11.10 -15.45
CA CYS A 189 -3.82 10.59 -15.16
C CYS A 189 -4.87 11.43 -15.91
N PRO A 190 -5.86 10.82 -16.58
CA PRO A 190 -6.87 11.56 -17.33
C PRO A 190 -7.89 12.25 -16.41
N PHE A 191 -7.97 11.82 -15.14
CA PHE A 191 -8.94 12.32 -14.18
C PHE A 191 -8.49 13.61 -13.49
N SER A 192 -9.44 14.28 -12.85
CA SER A 192 -9.23 15.62 -12.24
C SER A 192 -9.50 15.61 -10.74
N CYS A 193 -9.30 14.48 -10.06
CA CYS A 193 -9.57 14.35 -8.61
C CYS A 193 -8.85 15.45 -7.83
N SER A 194 -9.61 16.25 -7.07
CA SER A 194 -9.11 17.49 -6.44
C SER A 194 -8.05 17.26 -5.36
N TYR A 195 -8.03 16.10 -4.74
CA TYR A 195 -7.09 15.71 -3.67
C TYR A 195 -5.80 15.06 -4.20
N CYS A 196 -5.71 14.76 -5.50
CA CYS A 196 -4.65 13.94 -6.06
C CYS A 196 -3.64 14.78 -6.87
N LEU A 197 -2.36 14.63 -6.61
CA LEU A 197 -1.28 15.28 -7.39
C LEU A 197 -1.20 14.78 -8.82
N SER A 198 -1.55 13.53 -9.08
CA SER A 198 -1.52 12.97 -10.44
C SER A 198 -2.55 13.60 -11.38
N SER A 199 -3.53 14.34 -10.83
CA SER A 199 -4.49 15.11 -11.61
C SER A 199 -3.92 16.42 -12.21
N ILE A 200 -2.71 16.81 -11.81
CA ILE A 200 -2.03 18.01 -12.30
C ILE A 200 -1.43 17.73 -13.67
N ASP A 201 -0.74 16.60 -13.82
CA ASP A 201 -0.24 16.14 -15.12
C ASP A 201 -1.31 15.30 -15.83
N LYS A 202 -2.09 15.97 -16.69
CA LYS A 202 -3.16 15.34 -17.49
C LYS A 202 -2.67 14.72 -18.79
N LYS A 203 -1.41 14.91 -19.15
CA LYS A 203 -0.84 14.35 -20.38
C LYS A 203 -0.44 12.90 -20.15
N LEU A 204 -1.34 12.00 -20.52
CA LEU A 204 -1.07 10.56 -20.51
C LEU A 204 0.04 10.21 -21.49
N ARG A 205 1.03 9.49 -21.02
CA ARG A 205 2.16 8.96 -21.79
C ARG A 205 2.32 7.48 -21.46
N PHE A 206 2.47 6.68 -22.48
CA PHE A 206 2.62 5.24 -22.36
C PHE A 206 4.00 4.86 -22.85
N ARG A 207 4.65 3.94 -22.15
CA ARG A 207 5.85 3.28 -22.58
C ARG A 207 5.53 2.37 -23.77
N ASP A 208 6.44 2.24 -24.72
CA ASP A 208 6.28 1.34 -25.87
C ASP A 208 5.93 -0.07 -25.38
N ILE A 209 4.91 -0.67 -25.98
CA ILE A 209 4.33 -1.92 -25.48
C ILE A 209 5.30 -3.10 -25.63
N GLU A 210 6.16 -3.10 -26.66
CA GLU A 210 7.14 -4.17 -26.85
C GLU A 210 8.30 -4.06 -25.84
N LEU A 211 8.65 -2.83 -25.42
CA LEU A 211 9.56 -2.63 -24.29
C LEU A 211 8.93 -3.14 -23.00
N VAL A 212 7.66 -2.80 -22.73
CA VAL A 212 6.93 -3.28 -21.55
C VAL A 212 6.93 -4.81 -21.51
N LYS A 213 6.55 -5.48 -22.59
CA LYS A 213 6.55 -6.96 -22.66
C LYS A 213 7.93 -7.55 -22.39
N LYS A 214 8.98 -6.97 -22.95
CA LYS A 214 10.36 -7.41 -22.73
C LYS A 214 10.77 -7.29 -21.25
N GLU A 215 10.39 -6.21 -20.61
CA GLU A 215 10.71 -5.92 -19.21
C GLU A 215 9.89 -6.81 -18.26
N LEU A 216 8.62 -7.04 -18.55
CA LEU A 216 7.78 -8.00 -17.82
C LEU A 216 8.32 -9.43 -17.96
N LYS A 217 8.78 -9.81 -19.17
CA LYS A 217 9.44 -11.10 -19.36
C LYS A 217 10.65 -11.26 -18.44
N PHE A 218 11.46 -10.22 -18.28
CA PHE A 218 12.59 -10.25 -17.37
C PHE A 218 12.16 -10.55 -15.93
N PHE A 219 11.09 -9.93 -15.41
CA PHE A 219 10.58 -10.21 -14.07
C PHE A 219 10.03 -11.63 -13.94
N ILE A 220 9.29 -12.10 -14.95
CA ILE A 220 8.71 -13.44 -14.98
C ILE A 220 9.81 -14.51 -15.02
N ASP A 221 10.81 -14.37 -15.90
CA ASP A 221 11.91 -15.32 -16.05
C ASP A 221 12.76 -15.41 -14.76
N ASN A 222 12.91 -14.28 -14.05
CA ASN A 222 13.65 -14.21 -12.78
C ASN A 222 12.78 -14.54 -11.55
N LYS A 223 11.52 -14.94 -11.74
CA LYS A 223 10.60 -15.35 -10.67
C LYS A 223 10.45 -14.28 -9.58
N VAL A 224 10.36 -13.02 -9.97
CA VAL A 224 10.13 -11.91 -9.05
C VAL A 224 8.81 -12.14 -8.32
N PRO A 225 8.79 -12.17 -6.97
CA PRO A 225 7.56 -12.51 -6.25
C PRO A 225 6.43 -11.51 -6.47
N GLN A 226 6.75 -10.21 -6.51
CA GLN A 226 5.75 -9.16 -6.69
C GLN A 226 6.30 -7.98 -7.49
N VAL A 227 5.53 -7.54 -8.49
CA VAL A 227 5.74 -6.32 -9.27
C VAL A 227 4.53 -5.42 -9.07
N LYS A 228 4.73 -4.25 -8.43
CA LYS A 228 3.67 -3.25 -8.28
C LYS A 228 3.81 -2.18 -9.35
N PHE A 229 2.78 -2.03 -10.19
CA PHE A 229 2.68 -0.92 -11.13
C PHE A 229 2.40 0.37 -10.37
N VAL A 230 3.09 1.45 -10.76
CA VAL A 230 2.88 2.80 -10.21
C VAL A 230 2.01 3.68 -11.11
N ASP A 231 1.50 3.11 -12.17
CA ASP A 231 0.50 3.70 -13.08
C ASP A 231 -0.74 4.11 -12.28
N ARG A 232 -1.20 5.36 -12.40
CA ARG A 232 -2.24 5.93 -11.51
C ARG A 232 -3.66 5.49 -11.82
N THR A 233 -3.93 5.11 -13.04
CA THR A 233 -5.16 4.43 -13.46
C THR A 233 -4.76 3.55 -14.62
N PHE A 234 -4.28 2.37 -14.31
CA PHE A 234 -3.66 1.47 -15.27
C PHE A 234 -4.56 1.17 -16.47
N ASN A 235 -5.86 0.97 -16.22
CA ASN A 235 -6.84 0.64 -17.26
C ASN A 235 -7.49 1.85 -17.95
N CYS A 236 -6.91 3.04 -17.84
CA CYS A 236 -7.45 4.23 -18.52
C CYS A 236 -7.33 4.15 -20.06
N LYS A 237 -6.43 3.30 -20.59
CA LYS A 237 -6.32 2.97 -22.00
C LYS A 237 -6.49 1.46 -22.17
N HIS A 238 -7.68 1.06 -22.65
CA HIS A 238 -8.11 -0.32 -22.77
C HIS A 238 -7.09 -1.22 -23.50
N ASP A 239 -6.66 -0.82 -24.72
CA ASP A 239 -5.75 -1.66 -25.51
C ASP A 239 -4.41 -1.90 -24.81
N HIS A 240 -3.88 -0.88 -24.14
CA HIS A 240 -2.62 -1.00 -23.37
C HIS A 240 -2.75 -1.98 -22.20
N ALA A 241 -3.85 -1.86 -21.43
CA ALA A 241 -4.13 -2.75 -20.32
C ALA A 241 -4.35 -4.21 -20.78
N MET A 242 -5.15 -4.40 -21.85
CA MET A 242 -5.42 -5.73 -22.42
C MET A 242 -4.16 -6.42 -22.91
N GLU A 243 -3.26 -5.70 -23.61
CA GLU A 243 -1.99 -6.26 -24.09
C GLU A 243 -1.10 -6.72 -22.93
N ILE A 244 -1.01 -5.94 -21.85
CA ILE A 244 -0.23 -6.30 -20.67
C ILE A 244 -0.86 -7.49 -19.94
N TRP A 245 -2.17 -7.46 -19.66
CA TRP A 245 -2.85 -8.54 -18.95
C TRP A 245 -2.83 -9.85 -19.73
N ARG A 246 -3.00 -9.80 -21.06
CA ARG A 246 -2.86 -10.99 -21.93
C ARG A 246 -1.44 -11.54 -21.85
N TYR A 247 -0.44 -10.67 -21.99
CA TYR A 247 0.96 -11.07 -21.95
C TYR A 247 1.37 -11.76 -20.64
N ILE A 248 0.99 -11.20 -19.48
CA ILE A 248 1.31 -11.82 -18.19
C ILE A 248 0.52 -13.12 -17.94
N THR A 249 -0.70 -13.24 -18.49
CA THR A 249 -1.50 -14.47 -18.42
C THR A 249 -0.87 -15.60 -19.24
N GLU A 250 -0.45 -15.30 -20.47
CA GLU A 250 0.16 -16.27 -21.38
C GLU A 250 1.57 -16.71 -20.95
N ASN A 251 2.27 -15.88 -20.20
CA ASN A 251 3.64 -16.13 -19.73
C ASN A 251 3.73 -16.38 -18.22
N ASP A 252 2.63 -16.71 -17.56
CA ASP A 252 2.60 -16.92 -16.10
C ASP A 252 3.55 -18.04 -15.68
N ASN A 253 4.42 -17.74 -14.72
CA ASN A 253 5.39 -18.68 -14.14
C ASN A 253 4.90 -19.37 -12.86
N GLY A 254 3.64 -19.13 -12.45
CA GLY A 254 3.04 -19.65 -11.22
C GLY A 254 3.52 -18.97 -9.92
N ILE A 255 4.37 -17.94 -9.99
CA ILE A 255 4.99 -17.29 -8.82
C ILE A 255 4.70 -15.79 -8.80
N THR A 256 5.00 -15.08 -9.91
CA THR A 256 4.96 -13.61 -9.95
C THR A 256 3.52 -13.10 -9.80
N ASN A 257 3.33 -12.17 -8.88
CA ASN A 257 2.11 -11.40 -8.70
C ASN A 257 2.30 -9.98 -9.25
N PHE A 258 1.30 -9.47 -9.96
CA PHE A 258 1.27 -8.12 -10.50
C PHE A 258 0.16 -7.30 -9.84
N HIS A 259 0.51 -6.16 -9.26
CA HIS A 259 -0.41 -5.28 -8.56
C HIS A 259 -0.71 -4.03 -9.40
N PHE A 260 -1.98 -3.73 -9.62
CA PHE A 260 -2.45 -2.61 -10.45
C PHE A 260 -3.41 -1.70 -9.70
N GLU A 261 -3.24 -0.37 -9.84
CA GLU A 261 -4.25 0.63 -9.44
C GLU A 261 -5.20 0.85 -10.63
N ILE A 262 -6.49 0.57 -10.47
CA ILE A 262 -7.48 0.65 -11.55
C ILE A 262 -8.72 1.48 -11.18
N SER A 263 -9.50 1.88 -12.20
CA SER A 263 -10.87 2.33 -12.06
C SER A 263 -11.80 1.19 -12.53
N ALA A 264 -12.49 0.53 -11.60
CA ALA A 264 -13.24 -0.68 -11.91
C ALA A 264 -14.42 -0.41 -12.87
N ASP A 265 -15.03 0.76 -12.77
CA ASP A 265 -16.12 1.19 -13.66
C ASP A 265 -15.70 1.41 -15.14
N LEU A 266 -14.39 1.43 -15.43
CA LEU A 266 -13.87 1.43 -16.81
C LEU A 266 -13.74 0.03 -17.42
N LEU A 267 -13.74 -1.02 -16.61
CA LEU A 267 -13.58 -2.39 -17.09
C LEU A 267 -14.72 -2.80 -18.04
N ARG A 268 -14.33 -3.53 -19.08
CA ARG A 268 -15.22 -4.05 -20.13
C ARG A 268 -15.34 -5.57 -20.02
N ALA A 269 -16.33 -6.12 -20.69
CA ALA A 269 -16.60 -7.56 -20.68
C ALA A 269 -15.39 -8.41 -21.13
N GLU A 270 -14.60 -7.91 -22.06
CA GLU A 270 -13.41 -8.59 -22.59
C GLU A 270 -12.30 -8.71 -21.53
N GLU A 271 -12.08 -7.64 -20.75
CA GLU A 271 -11.11 -7.63 -19.65
C GLU A 271 -11.55 -8.57 -18.54
N LEU A 272 -12.84 -8.54 -18.18
CA LEU A 272 -13.40 -9.44 -17.18
C LEU A 272 -13.33 -10.91 -17.62
N ALA A 273 -13.58 -11.19 -18.91
CA ALA A 273 -13.43 -12.54 -19.45
C ALA A 273 -11.98 -13.05 -19.37
N LEU A 274 -11.00 -12.19 -19.66
CA LEU A 274 -9.59 -12.52 -19.51
C LEU A 274 -9.24 -12.74 -18.02
N MET A 275 -9.64 -11.83 -17.13
CA MET A 275 -9.38 -11.92 -15.69
C MET A 275 -9.90 -13.22 -15.08
N LYS A 276 -11.05 -13.72 -15.52
CA LYS A 276 -11.61 -14.99 -15.07
C LYS A 276 -10.71 -16.19 -15.36
N THR A 277 -9.87 -16.12 -16.41
CA THR A 277 -8.96 -17.20 -16.80
C THR A 277 -7.60 -17.17 -16.11
N MET A 278 -7.30 -16.09 -15.38
CA MET A 278 -6.03 -15.91 -14.70
C MET A 278 -5.86 -16.90 -13.53
N ARG A 279 -4.62 -17.32 -13.29
CA ARG A 279 -4.27 -18.10 -12.09
C ARG A 279 -4.65 -17.32 -10.82
N PRO A 280 -5.15 -18.00 -9.77
CA PRO A 280 -5.32 -17.37 -8.47
C PRO A 280 -4.03 -16.70 -7.97
N GLY A 281 -4.11 -15.39 -7.67
CA GLY A 281 -2.98 -14.58 -7.21
C GLY A 281 -2.02 -14.11 -8.32
N LEU A 282 -2.35 -14.26 -9.62
CA LEU A 282 -1.56 -13.64 -10.70
C LEU A 282 -1.63 -12.11 -10.63
N ILE A 283 -2.82 -11.57 -10.41
CA ILE A 283 -3.01 -10.13 -10.26
C ILE A 283 -3.67 -9.77 -8.93
N GLN A 284 -3.41 -8.55 -8.50
CA GLN A 284 -4.07 -7.86 -7.40
C GLN A 284 -4.53 -6.49 -7.90
N LEU A 285 -5.75 -6.10 -7.55
CA LEU A 285 -6.36 -4.85 -7.98
C LEU A 285 -6.59 -3.93 -6.79
N GLU A 286 -6.06 -2.70 -6.87
CA GLU A 286 -6.35 -1.60 -5.95
C GLU A 286 -7.38 -0.67 -6.63
N ILE A 287 -8.55 -0.52 -6.01
CA ILE A 287 -9.73 0.13 -6.57
C ILE A 287 -10.16 1.25 -5.63
N GLY A 288 -9.87 2.48 -6.01
CA GLY A 288 -10.30 3.64 -5.24
C GLY A 288 -11.80 3.88 -5.39
N VAL A 289 -12.57 3.78 -4.32
CA VAL A 289 -13.98 4.23 -4.24
C VAL A 289 -14.04 5.66 -3.71
N GLN A 290 -13.34 5.91 -2.63
CA GLN A 290 -13.17 7.16 -1.88
C GLN A 290 -14.41 7.56 -1.08
N SER A 291 -15.60 7.54 -1.66
CA SER A 291 -16.91 7.80 -1.05
C SER A 291 -18.03 7.20 -1.92
N THR A 292 -19.16 6.86 -1.35
CA THR A 292 -20.40 6.51 -2.10
C THR A 292 -21.40 7.67 -2.13
N ASN A 293 -21.08 8.80 -1.50
CA ASN A 293 -21.90 10.00 -1.51
C ASN A 293 -21.77 10.76 -2.85
N PRO A 294 -22.83 10.89 -3.66
CA PRO A 294 -22.77 11.54 -4.95
C PRO A 294 -22.33 13.01 -4.88
N GLN A 295 -22.69 13.72 -3.80
CA GLN A 295 -22.32 15.13 -3.62
C GLN A 295 -20.81 15.24 -3.35
N THR A 296 -20.25 14.36 -2.53
CA THR A 296 -18.82 14.24 -2.28
C THR A 296 -18.06 13.91 -3.55
N ILE A 297 -18.48 12.89 -4.30
CA ILE A 297 -17.85 12.49 -5.57
C ILE A 297 -17.79 13.65 -6.56
N LYS A 298 -18.88 14.42 -6.68
CA LYS A 298 -18.91 15.62 -7.51
C LYS A 298 -17.95 16.71 -7.01
N ALA A 299 -17.92 16.98 -5.70
CA ALA A 299 -17.09 18.01 -5.09
C ALA A 299 -15.59 17.71 -5.23
N ILE A 300 -15.20 16.44 -5.10
CA ILE A 300 -13.81 16.02 -5.32
C ILE A 300 -13.44 15.85 -6.81
N ARG A 301 -14.32 16.24 -7.73
CA ARG A 301 -14.12 16.16 -9.19
C ARG A 301 -13.79 14.74 -9.68
N ARG A 302 -14.30 13.73 -9.00
CA ARG A 302 -14.11 12.34 -9.40
C ARG A 302 -15.21 11.90 -10.33
N THR A 303 -14.84 11.20 -11.41
CA THR A 303 -15.78 10.52 -12.29
C THR A 303 -15.82 9.06 -11.86
N MET A 304 -16.95 8.62 -11.29
CA MET A 304 -17.16 7.25 -10.84
C MET A 304 -18.67 6.97 -10.80
N ASP A 305 -19.06 5.83 -11.32
CA ASP A 305 -20.39 5.24 -11.17
C ASP A 305 -20.30 4.11 -10.15
N PHE A 306 -20.81 4.35 -8.93
CA PHE A 306 -20.69 3.38 -7.84
C PHE A 306 -21.49 2.10 -8.11
N GLU A 307 -22.68 2.16 -8.71
CA GLU A 307 -23.48 0.95 -8.99
C GLU A 307 -22.79 0.07 -10.03
N LYS A 308 -22.19 0.69 -11.06
CA LYS A 308 -21.38 -0.04 -12.04
C LYS A 308 -20.14 -0.66 -11.41
N LEU A 309 -19.40 0.12 -10.59
CA LEU A 309 -18.22 -0.35 -9.85
C LEU A 309 -18.59 -1.55 -8.98
N LYS A 310 -19.67 -1.44 -8.21
CA LYS A 310 -20.21 -2.51 -7.37
C LYS A 310 -20.44 -3.80 -8.15
N GLY A 311 -21.19 -3.74 -9.25
CA GLY A 311 -21.46 -4.93 -10.07
C GLY A 311 -20.19 -5.58 -10.63
N ILE A 312 -19.20 -4.79 -11.00
CA ILE A 312 -17.90 -5.28 -11.48
C ILE A 312 -17.10 -5.93 -10.36
N VAL A 313 -17.02 -5.29 -9.18
CA VAL A 313 -16.31 -5.85 -8.00
C VAL A 313 -16.93 -7.18 -7.57
N GLU A 314 -18.26 -7.27 -7.49
CA GLU A 314 -19.00 -8.50 -7.20
C GLU A 314 -18.71 -9.59 -8.25
N GLN A 315 -18.66 -9.23 -9.53
CA GLN A 315 -18.32 -10.16 -10.61
C GLN A 315 -16.89 -10.69 -10.49
N ILE A 316 -15.91 -9.82 -10.24
CA ILE A 316 -14.50 -10.23 -10.02
C ILE A 316 -14.39 -11.10 -8.76
N HIS A 317 -15.09 -10.74 -7.68
CA HIS A 317 -15.14 -11.54 -6.45
C HIS A 317 -15.63 -12.97 -6.72
N SER A 318 -16.63 -13.12 -7.60
CA SER A 318 -17.18 -14.44 -7.99
C SER A 318 -16.18 -15.34 -8.74
N PHE A 319 -15.10 -14.77 -9.30
CA PHE A 319 -14.05 -15.56 -9.96
C PHE A 319 -13.17 -16.32 -8.95
N GLY A 320 -13.02 -15.78 -7.73
CA GLY A 320 -12.24 -16.40 -6.65
C GLY A 320 -10.73 -16.47 -6.90
N ASN A 321 -10.19 -15.66 -7.81
CA ASN A 321 -8.79 -15.73 -8.22
C ASN A 321 -8.01 -14.40 -8.11
N ILE A 322 -8.68 -13.28 -7.81
CA ILE A 322 -8.09 -11.94 -7.77
C ILE A 322 -8.31 -11.32 -6.40
N HIS A 323 -7.23 -10.83 -5.80
CA HIS A 323 -7.28 -10.05 -4.58
C HIS A 323 -7.72 -8.61 -4.91
N GLN A 324 -8.82 -8.17 -4.31
CA GLN A 324 -9.36 -6.82 -4.47
C GLN A 324 -9.12 -6.00 -3.21
N HIS A 325 -8.55 -4.81 -3.39
CA HIS A 325 -8.33 -3.81 -2.36
C HIS A 325 -9.20 -2.59 -2.66
N LEU A 326 -10.11 -2.25 -1.76
CA LEU A 326 -11.02 -1.10 -1.91
C LEU A 326 -10.69 0.00 -0.89
N ASP A 327 -10.77 1.27 -1.33
CA ASP A 327 -10.36 2.42 -0.53
C ASP A 327 -11.51 3.39 -0.28
N LEU A 328 -11.61 3.93 0.95
CA LEU A 328 -12.37 5.11 1.31
C LEU A 328 -11.46 6.20 1.89
N ILE A 329 -11.86 7.46 1.76
CA ILE A 329 -11.16 8.61 2.35
C ILE A 329 -12.12 9.39 3.25
N ALA A 330 -11.83 9.42 4.54
CA ALA A 330 -12.53 10.27 5.51
C ALA A 330 -12.03 11.72 5.43
N GLY A 331 -12.94 12.68 5.64
CA GLY A 331 -12.63 14.10 5.62
C GLY A 331 -12.76 14.76 4.26
N LEU A 332 -13.40 14.11 3.30
CA LEU A 332 -13.76 14.70 2.01
C LEU A 332 -14.90 15.73 2.17
N PRO A 333 -14.99 16.72 1.26
CA PRO A 333 -16.08 17.70 1.29
C PRO A 333 -17.46 17.03 1.18
N TYR A 334 -18.45 17.60 1.88
CA TYR A 334 -19.84 17.13 1.94
C TYR A 334 -20.03 15.72 2.53
N GLU A 335 -19.03 15.17 3.19
CA GLU A 335 -19.12 13.87 3.84
C GLU A 335 -18.96 14.01 5.35
N GLY A 336 -20.08 14.04 6.07
CA GLY A 336 -20.12 13.99 7.52
C GLY A 336 -20.04 12.55 8.04
N TYR A 337 -20.10 12.40 9.37
CA TYR A 337 -19.93 11.11 10.04
C TYR A 337 -20.93 10.05 9.57
N ASP A 338 -22.23 10.39 9.49
CA ASP A 338 -23.25 9.44 9.05
C ASP A 338 -23.16 9.11 7.55
N SER A 339 -22.73 10.07 6.73
CA SER A 339 -22.46 9.82 5.31
C SER A 339 -21.28 8.87 5.13
N PHE A 340 -20.19 9.07 5.88
CA PHE A 340 -19.05 8.16 5.86
C PHE A 340 -19.42 6.78 6.39
N HIS A 341 -20.21 6.68 7.46
CA HIS A 341 -20.76 5.44 7.96
C HIS A 341 -21.52 4.67 6.86
N LYS A 342 -22.36 5.36 6.10
CA LYS A 342 -23.04 4.74 4.93
C LYS A 342 -22.04 4.28 3.88
N SER A 343 -21.08 5.12 3.48
CA SER A 343 -20.04 4.75 2.51
C SER A 343 -19.24 3.53 2.97
N PHE A 344 -18.94 3.45 4.27
CA PHE A 344 -18.29 2.28 4.88
C PHE A 344 -19.12 1.01 4.69
N CYS A 345 -20.40 1.04 5.05
CA CYS A 345 -21.27 -0.13 4.94
C CYS A 345 -21.48 -0.55 3.47
N ASP A 346 -21.63 0.40 2.56
CA ASP A 346 -21.78 0.13 1.13
C ASP A 346 -20.56 -0.62 0.57
N VAL A 347 -19.33 -0.19 0.93
CA VAL A 347 -18.09 -0.82 0.44
C VAL A 347 -17.78 -2.11 1.19
N TYR A 348 -18.02 -2.15 2.50
CA TYR A 348 -17.83 -3.37 3.30
C TYR A 348 -18.70 -4.53 2.83
N ALA A 349 -19.91 -4.25 2.34
CA ALA A 349 -20.82 -5.26 1.79
C ALA A 349 -20.23 -5.97 0.55
N LEU A 350 -19.31 -5.34 -0.18
CA LEU A 350 -18.60 -5.93 -1.33
C LEU A 350 -17.56 -6.98 -0.92
N ARG A 351 -17.25 -7.10 0.38
CA ARG A 351 -16.31 -8.08 0.94
C ARG A 351 -14.94 -8.10 0.26
N PRO A 352 -14.28 -6.93 0.07
CA PRO A 352 -12.93 -6.93 -0.50
C PRO A 352 -11.96 -7.73 0.38
N GLU A 353 -10.89 -8.27 -0.20
CA GLU A 353 -9.83 -8.94 0.57
C GLU A 353 -9.07 -7.96 1.47
N GLN A 354 -8.98 -6.69 1.05
CA GLN A 354 -8.44 -5.59 1.85
C GLN A 354 -9.33 -4.36 1.75
N PHE A 355 -9.64 -3.76 2.87
CA PHE A 355 -10.46 -2.56 2.98
C PHE A 355 -9.68 -1.45 3.67
N GLN A 356 -9.26 -0.45 2.91
CA GLN A 356 -8.46 0.66 3.43
C GLN A 356 -9.33 1.87 3.73
N LEU A 357 -9.23 2.35 4.97
CA LEU A 357 -9.80 3.63 5.38
C LEU A 357 -8.67 4.65 5.46
N GLY A 358 -8.64 5.56 4.49
CA GLY A 358 -7.69 6.67 4.47
C GLY A 358 -8.28 7.93 5.10
N PHE A 359 -7.40 8.89 5.40
CA PHE A 359 -7.80 10.26 5.82
C PHE A 359 -7.26 11.25 4.81
N LEU A 360 -8.07 12.26 4.48
CA LEU A 360 -7.69 13.28 3.50
C LEU A 360 -6.35 13.90 3.88
N LYS A 361 -5.44 13.94 2.92
CA LYS A 361 -4.16 14.64 3.00
C LYS A 361 -4.20 15.82 2.05
N VAL A 362 -3.98 17.02 2.59
CA VAL A 362 -4.00 18.27 1.81
C VAL A 362 -2.63 18.47 1.16
N LEU A 363 -2.44 17.84 0.00
CA LEU A 363 -1.15 17.80 -0.69
C LEU A 363 -0.81 19.14 -1.34
N LYS A 364 0.45 19.55 -1.24
CA LYS A 364 0.97 20.76 -1.89
C LYS A 364 0.76 20.71 -3.40
N GLY A 365 0.21 21.78 -3.98
CA GLY A 365 -0.10 21.85 -5.40
C GLY A 365 -1.40 21.16 -5.83
N SER A 366 -2.10 20.46 -4.92
CA SER A 366 -3.41 19.89 -5.24
C SER A 366 -4.50 20.97 -5.27
N TYR A 367 -5.55 20.76 -6.07
CA TYR A 367 -6.71 21.66 -6.07
C TYR A 367 -7.42 21.69 -4.70
N MET A 368 -7.38 20.59 -3.94
CA MET A 368 -7.95 20.55 -2.59
C MET A 368 -7.28 21.58 -1.66
N MET A 369 -5.98 21.83 -1.83
CA MET A 369 -5.25 22.83 -1.05
C MET A 369 -5.80 24.25 -1.30
N GLU A 370 -6.21 24.56 -2.53
CA GLU A 370 -6.81 25.84 -2.87
C GLU A 370 -8.21 26.02 -2.26
N MET A 371 -8.92 24.89 -2.06
CA MET A 371 -10.30 24.87 -1.56
C MET A 371 -10.41 24.76 -0.03
N THR A 372 -9.31 24.73 0.70
CA THR A 372 -9.31 24.53 2.17
C THR A 372 -10.14 25.58 2.90
N GLY A 373 -10.09 26.84 2.45
CA GLY A 373 -10.88 27.92 3.04
C GLY A 373 -12.39 27.76 2.81
N GLU A 374 -12.81 27.38 1.58
CA GLU A 374 -14.22 27.17 1.24
C GLU A 374 -14.82 25.98 2.00
N TYR A 375 -14.08 24.89 2.09
CA TYR A 375 -14.52 23.67 2.77
C TYR A 375 -14.19 23.65 4.28
N GLN A 376 -13.63 24.76 4.80
CA GLN A 376 -13.22 24.89 6.21
C GLN A 376 -12.34 23.72 6.67
N ILE A 377 -11.43 23.27 5.81
CA ILE A 377 -10.55 22.16 6.11
C ILE A 377 -9.40 22.65 7.00
N LEU A 378 -9.34 22.16 8.22
CA LEU A 378 -8.18 22.26 9.08
C LEU A 378 -7.35 20.97 8.94
N TYR A 379 -6.06 21.10 8.78
CA TYR A 379 -5.13 19.98 8.59
C TYR A 379 -3.79 20.25 9.28
N LYS A 380 -2.99 19.20 9.47
CA LYS A 380 -1.68 19.32 10.10
C LYS A 380 -0.72 20.15 9.24
N ASP A 381 0.01 21.09 9.84
CA ASP A 381 1.03 21.90 9.15
C ASP A 381 2.25 21.08 8.70
N ARG A 382 2.42 19.89 9.32
CA ARG A 382 3.51 18.96 9.00
C ARG A 382 2.98 17.75 8.26
N GLU A 383 3.85 17.17 7.50
CA GLU A 383 3.56 15.92 6.77
C GLU A 383 3.03 14.83 7.74
N PRO A 384 2.02 14.10 7.34
CA PRO A 384 1.44 13.95 6.00
C PRO A 384 0.29 14.93 5.67
N TYR A 385 0.19 16.11 6.30
CA TYR A 385 -0.85 17.12 6.06
C TYR A 385 -2.28 16.59 6.22
N GLU A 386 -2.45 15.72 7.16
CA GLU A 386 -3.69 15.00 7.40
C GLU A 386 -4.76 15.90 8.00
N VAL A 387 -5.98 15.74 7.50
CA VAL A 387 -7.16 16.48 7.97
C VAL A 387 -7.36 16.35 9.49
N LEU A 388 -7.71 17.46 10.13
CA LEU A 388 -8.11 17.53 11.54
C LEU A 388 -9.62 17.76 11.68
N SER A 389 -10.21 18.59 10.83
CA SER A 389 -11.65 18.83 10.75
C SER A 389 -12.01 19.43 9.40
N THR A 390 -13.31 19.40 9.08
CA THR A 390 -13.90 20.04 7.89
C THR A 390 -15.20 20.72 8.28
N ALA A 391 -15.87 21.40 7.34
CA ALA A 391 -17.23 21.91 7.58
C ALA A 391 -18.24 20.81 7.97
N TRP A 392 -17.96 19.53 7.69
CA TRP A 392 -18.88 18.38 7.89
C TRP A 392 -18.41 17.40 8.94
N LEU A 393 -17.15 17.42 9.35
CA LEU A 393 -16.54 16.53 10.35
C LEU A 393 -15.80 17.32 11.40
N THR A 394 -16.16 17.14 12.65
CA THR A 394 -15.41 17.65 13.81
C THR A 394 -14.16 16.79 14.06
N TYR A 395 -13.20 17.34 14.82
CA TYR A 395 -12.00 16.57 15.21
C TYR A 395 -12.36 15.32 16.06
N GLY A 396 -13.37 15.43 16.93
CA GLY A 396 -13.85 14.28 17.71
C GLY A 396 -14.40 13.15 16.83
N GLU A 397 -15.09 13.48 15.74
CA GLU A 397 -15.56 12.49 14.78
C GLU A 397 -14.40 11.90 13.95
N ILE A 398 -13.40 12.70 13.57
CA ILE A 398 -12.17 12.18 12.94
C ILE A 398 -11.47 11.16 13.86
N LEU A 399 -11.36 11.43 15.16
CA LEU A 399 -10.79 10.48 16.12
C LEU A 399 -11.59 9.18 16.20
N ARG A 400 -12.93 9.26 16.17
CA ARG A 400 -13.81 8.08 16.14
C ARG A 400 -13.61 7.27 14.87
N LEU A 401 -13.47 7.92 13.70
CA LEU A 401 -13.17 7.24 12.44
C LEU A 401 -11.79 6.57 12.44
N LYS A 402 -10.77 7.20 13.05
CA LYS A 402 -9.44 6.59 13.25
C LYS A 402 -9.48 5.33 14.12
N MET A 403 -10.32 5.35 15.13
CA MET A 403 -10.54 4.18 15.97
C MET A 403 -11.19 3.03 15.18
N VAL A 404 -12.18 3.32 14.31
CA VAL A 404 -12.79 2.35 13.41
C VAL A 404 -11.74 1.81 12.42
N GLU A 405 -10.96 2.70 11.78
CA GLU A 405 -9.87 2.33 10.87
C GLU A 405 -8.88 1.36 11.53
N SER A 406 -8.44 1.67 12.74
CA SER A 406 -7.51 0.81 13.48
C SER A 406 -8.08 -0.59 13.71
N MET A 407 -9.38 -0.71 14.01
CA MET A 407 -10.02 -2.01 14.19
C MET A 407 -10.19 -2.78 12.88
N VAL A 408 -10.49 -2.09 11.79
CA VAL A 408 -10.53 -2.68 10.44
C VAL A 408 -9.14 -3.22 10.07
N GLU A 409 -8.08 -2.45 10.30
CA GLU A 409 -6.70 -2.88 10.01
C GLU A 409 -6.30 -4.12 10.84
N VAL A 410 -6.63 -4.14 12.13
CA VAL A 410 -6.26 -5.24 13.03
C VAL A 410 -7.05 -6.51 12.75
N TYR A 411 -8.36 -6.39 12.51
CA TYR A 411 -9.25 -7.55 12.47
C TYR A 411 -9.66 -7.95 11.06
N TYR A 412 -9.98 -7.00 10.18
CA TYR A 412 -10.40 -7.30 8.82
C TYR A 412 -9.19 -7.53 7.91
N ASN A 413 -8.31 -6.54 7.77
CA ASN A 413 -7.20 -6.55 6.82
C ASN A 413 -6.12 -7.60 7.15
N SER A 414 -6.03 -8.01 8.42
CA SER A 414 -5.17 -9.14 8.80
C SER A 414 -5.60 -10.46 8.15
N GLY A 415 -6.85 -10.57 7.71
CA GLY A 415 -7.46 -11.78 7.15
C GLY A 415 -7.55 -12.96 8.13
N GLN A 416 -7.29 -12.74 9.42
CA GLN A 416 -7.17 -13.80 10.42
C GLN A 416 -8.49 -14.11 11.14
N PHE A 417 -9.49 -13.23 11.01
CA PHE A 417 -10.75 -13.28 11.78
C PHE A 417 -11.98 -13.34 10.88
N LYS A 418 -11.84 -13.88 9.67
CA LYS A 418 -12.88 -13.81 8.64
C LYS A 418 -14.22 -14.40 9.10
N ASN A 419 -14.22 -15.61 9.64
CA ASN A 419 -15.43 -16.25 10.15
C ASN A 419 -15.91 -15.61 11.45
N THR A 420 -14.98 -15.20 12.30
CA THR A 420 -15.25 -14.49 13.57
C THR A 420 -15.99 -13.17 13.32
N LEU A 421 -15.57 -12.38 12.34
CA LEU A 421 -16.22 -11.12 11.99
C LEU A 421 -17.64 -11.34 11.47
N VAL A 422 -17.83 -12.30 10.54
CA VAL A 422 -19.17 -12.67 10.03
C VAL A 422 -20.10 -13.15 11.16
N PHE A 423 -19.54 -13.82 12.18
CA PHE A 423 -20.32 -14.21 13.36
C PHE A 423 -20.69 -13.00 14.21
N LEU A 424 -19.74 -12.12 14.51
CA LEU A 424 -19.96 -10.93 15.36
C LEU A 424 -20.94 -9.92 14.73
N GLU A 425 -20.87 -9.73 13.41
CA GLU A 425 -21.76 -8.82 12.67
C GLU A 425 -23.25 -9.04 12.98
N LYS A 426 -23.66 -10.27 13.31
CA LYS A 426 -25.05 -10.63 13.62
C LYS A 426 -25.61 -9.99 14.89
N TYR A 427 -24.74 -9.45 15.73
CA TYR A 427 -25.08 -8.89 17.04
C TYR A 427 -25.00 -7.36 17.07
N PHE A 428 -24.84 -6.72 15.90
CA PHE A 428 -24.80 -5.28 15.75
C PHE A 428 -25.73 -4.84 14.62
N ASP A 429 -26.19 -3.60 14.67
CA ASP A 429 -27.08 -3.04 13.63
C ASP A 429 -26.43 -3.08 12.23
N ASP A 430 -25.11 -2.86 12.19
CA ASP A 430 -24.29 -2.91 10.98
C ASP A 430 -22.81 -3.09 11.32
N PRO A 431 -21.96 -3.41 10.32
CA PRO A 431 -20.52 -3.63 10.53
C PRO A 431 -19.80 -2.40 11.08
N PHE A 432 -20.17 -1.19 10.67
CA PHE A 432 -19.52 0.02 11.16
C PHE A 432 -19.71 0.16 12.69
N ARG A 433 -20.92 -0.07 13.18
CA ARG A 433 -21.22 -0.03 14.62
C ARG A 433 -20.48 -1.11 15.40
N MET A 434 -20.27 -2.27 14.82
CA MET A 434 -19.43 -3.33 15.40
C MET A 434 -17.99 -2.85 15.61
N TYR A 435 -17.35 -2.29 14.55
CA TYR A 435 -15.97 -1.79 14.66
C TYR A 435 -15.87 -0.57 15.59
N GLU A 436 -16.88 0.30 15.59
CA GLU A 436 -16.93 1.43 16.53
C GLU A 436 -17.02 0.95 17.99
N ALA A 437 -17.86 -0.05 18.28
CA ALA A 437 -17.99 -0.63 19.62
C ALA A 437 -16.69 -1.30 20.06
N LEU A 438 -16.05 -2.05 19.17
CA LEU A 438 -14.77 -2.70 19.43
C LEU A 438 -13.66 -1.67 19.68
N GLY A 439 -13.60 -0.59 18.90
CA GLY A 439 -12.64 0.50 19.10
C GLY A 439 -12.83 1.21 20.44
N ARG A 440 -14.06 1.52 20.84
CA ARG A 440 -14.37 2.07 22.17
C ARG A 440 -13.95 1.13 23.31
N PHE A 441 -14.12 -0.18 23.10
CA PHE A 441 -13.65 -1.18 24.05
C PHE A 441 -12.12 -1.15 24.19
N TYR A 442 -11.39 -1.04 23.08
CA TYR A 442 -9.94 -0.90 23.06
C TYR A 442 -9.46 0.34 23.82
N GLU A 443 -10.09 1.50 23.59
CA GLU A 443 -9.78 2.74 24.33
C GLU A 443 -10.07 2.59 25.83
N LYS A 444 -11.25 2.08 26.18
CA LYS A 444 -11.66 1.87 27.58
C LYS A 444 -10.68 0.98 28.36
N LYS A 445 -10.09 -0.01 27.70
CA LYS A 445 -9.13 -0.96 28.30
C LYS A 445 -7.66 -0.52 28.18
N GLY A 446 -7.36 0.59 27.49
CA GLY A 446 -5.99 1.02 27.21
C GLY A 446 -5.24 0.11 26.24
N TYR A 447 -5.93 -0.66 25.40
CA TYR A 447 -5.32 -1.58 24.45
C TYR A 447 -4.82 -0.89 23.18
N SER A 448 -5.27 0.32 22.88
CA SER A 448 -4.89 1.10 21.71
C SER A 448 -3.41 1.55 21.73
N GLU A 449 -2.81 1.65 22.91
CA GLU A 449 -1.46 2.20 23.12
C GLU A 449 -0.34 1.17 22.94
N ILE A 450 -0.67 -0.13 22.86
CA ILE A 450 0.29 -1.23 22.83
C ILE A 450 0.02 -2.20 21.69
N SER A 451 1.09 -2.79 21.17
CA SER A 451 0.98 -3.86 20.18
C SER A 451 0.58 -5.19 20.83
N HIS A 452 -0.39 -5.87 20.25
CA HIS A 452 -0.86 -7.16 20.72
C HIS A 452 -0.42 -8.29 19.80
N SER A 453 -0.02 -9.43 20.40
CA SER A 453 0.21 -10.66 19.65
C SER A 453 -1.10 -11.16 19.04
N ARG A 454 -0.99 -11.99 18.00
CA ARG A 454 -2.19 -12.59 17.36
C ARG A 454 -3.07 -13.30 18.39
N MET A 455 -2.51 -14.16 19.26
CA MET A 455 -3.28 -14.86 20.28
C MET A 455 -3.98 -13.89 21.23
N ARG A 456 -3.28 -12.81 21.67
CA ARG A 456 -3.88 -11.79 22.53
C ARG A 456 -5.08 -11.10 21.88
N ARG A 457 -5.09 -10.92 20.56
CA ARG A 457 -6.23 -10.35 19.83
C ARG A 457 -7.47 -11.23 19.90
N TYR A 458 -7.32 -12.56 19.86
CA TYR A 458 -8.43 -13.50 20.09
C TYR A 458 -8.97 -13.42 21.52
N GLU A 459 -8.08 -13.34 22.52
CA GLU A 459 -8.47 -13.17 23.91
C GLU A 459 -9.22 -11.84 24.14
N ILE A 460 -8.77 -10.75 23.50
CA ILE A 460 -9.44 -9.44 23.54
C ILE A 460 -10.86 -9.53 22.94
N LEU A 461 -11.05 -10.26 21.86
CA LEU A 461 -12.40 -10.48 21.30
C LEU A 461 -13.30 -11.27 22.27
N MET A 462 -12.76 -12.23 23.01
CA MET A 462 -13.51 -12.93 24.06
C MET A 462 -13.90 -12.00 25.21
N GLU A 463 -12.99 -11.13 25.65
CA GLU A 463 -13.26 -10.12 26.67
C GLU A 463 -14.32 -9.11 26.20
N PHE A 464 -14.22 -8.66 24.94
CA PHE A 464 -15.21 -7.78 24.30
C PHE A 464 -16.60 -8.44 24.27
N ALA A 465 -16.68 -9.68 23.81
CA ALA A 465 -17.94 -10.44 23.78
C ALA A 465 -18.52 -10.65 25.18
N GLY A 466 -17.67 -10.85 26.19
CA GLY A 466 -18.12 -10.96 27.59
C GLY A 466 -18.76 -9.70 28.15
N GLU A 467 -18.44 -8.51 27.63
CA GLU A 467 -19.14 -7.25 27.95
C GLU A 467 -20.43 -7.07 27.12
N GLN A 468 -20.60 -7.80 26.01
CA GLN A 468 -21.78 -7.78 25.14
C GLN A 468 -22.68 -8.99 25.50
N LYS A 469 -23.66 -8.80 26.34
CA LYS A 469 -24.49 -9.90 26.90
C LYS A 469 -25.20 -10.78 25.87
N GLU A 470 -25.36 -10.28 24.65
CA GLU A 470 -26.07 -10.98 23.57
C GLU A 470 -25.16 -11.93 22.76
N ILE A 471 -23.83 -11.80 22.88
CA ILE A 471 -22.88 -12.61 22.13
C ILE A 471 -22.60 -13.93 22.87
N PRO A 472 -22.99 -15.10 22.34
CA PRO A 472 -22.75 -16.38 22.98
C PRO A 472 -21.26 -16.77 22.93
N SER A 473 -20.57 -16.68 24.06
CA SER A 473 -19.11 -16.88 24.18
C SER A 473 -18.64 -18.24 23.69
N GLU A 474 -19.42 -19.32 23.88
CA GLU A 474 -19.06 -20.66 23.42
C GLU A 474 -19.07 -20.78 21.88
N ALA A 475 -20.12 -20.23 21.25
CA ALA A 475 -20.20 -20.21 19.78
C ALA A 475 -19.13 -19.32 19.17
N LEU A 476 -18.84 -18.15 19.78
CA LEU A 476 -17.73 -17.30 19.36
C LEU A 476 -16.40 -18.02 19.47
N SER A 477 -16.17 -18.74 20.57
CA SER A 477 -14.95 -19.55 20.77
C SER A 477 -14.73 -20.55 19.63
N ASP A 478 -15.77 -21.26 19.22
CA ASP A 478 -15.68 -22.26 18.15
C ASP A 478 -15.35 -21.61 16.80
N VAL A 479 -15.98 -20.47 16.48
CA VAL A 479 -15.68 -19.75 15.24
C VAL A 479 -14.26 -19.17 15.24
N MET A 480 -13.79 -18.67 16.39
CA MET A 480 -12.39 -18.22 16.53
C MET A 480 -11.38 -19.35 16.39
N LEU A 481 -11.71 -20.55 16.90
CA LEU A 481 -10.87 -21.73 16.70
C LEU A 481 -10.78 -22.14 15.22
N LEU A 482 -11.89 -22.04 14.49
CA LEU A 482 -11.90 -22.27 13.04
C LEU A 482 -10.92 -21.33 12.33
N ASP A 483 -11.02 -20.00 12.57
CA ASP A 483 -10.13 -19.02 11.97
C ASP A 483 -8.66 -19.26 12.34
N LEU A 484 -8.41 -19.62 13.59
CA LEU A 484 -7.07 -19.83 14.11
C LEU A 484 -6.41 -21.05 13.46
N TYR A 485 -7.11 -22.19 13.38
CA TYR A 485 -6.57 -23.40 12.75
C TYR A 485 -6.56 -23.35 11.23
N LEU A 486 -7.37 -22.53 10.59
CA LEU A 486 -7.18 -22.23 9.17
C LEU A 486 -5.80 -21.59 8.90
N ARG A 487 -5.27 -20.84 9.85
CA ARG A 487 -3.98 -20.14 9.69
C ARG A 487 -2.76 -20.97 10.09
N GLU A 488 -2.82 -21.69 11.22
CA GLU A 488 -1.66 -22.43 11.69
C GLU A 488 -2.02 -23.60 12.60
N ASN A 489 -1.14 -24.62 12.60
CA ASN A 489 -1.18 -25.67 13.59
C ASN A 489 -0.50 -25.19 14.88
N LEU A 490 -1.30 -24.90 15.89
CA LEU A 490 -0.81 -24.36 17.16
C LEU A 490 -0.01 -25.39 17.95
N LYS A 491 1.06 -24.95 18.61
CA LYS A 491 1.84 -25.77 19.54
C LYS A 491 1.12 -26.01 20.88
N SER A 492 0.29 -25.07 21.28
CA SER A 492 -0.50 -25.13 22.51
C SER A 492 -1.94 -24.69 22.22
N ARG A 493 -2.87 -25.34 22.90
CA ARG A 493 -4.29 -25.07 22.76
C ARG A 493 -4.65 -23.72 23.41
N PRO A 494 -5.49 -22.89 22.78
CA PRO A 494 -5.96 -21.63 23.37
C PRO A 494 -6.77 -21.85 24.65
N SER A 495 -6.70 -20.90 25.59
CA SER A 495 -7.42 -20.98 26.87
C SER A 495 -8.95 -20.98 26.74
N PHE A 496 -9.47 -20.38 25.67
CA PHE A 496 -10.91 -20.32 25.37
C PHE A 496 -11.43 -21.56 24.63
N ALA A 497 -10.54 -22.47 24.21
CA ALA A 497 -10.92 -23.67 23.46
C ALA A 497 -11.62 -24.73 24.35
N SER A 498 -12.57 -25.46 23.76
CA SER A 498 -13.21 -26.60 24.41
C SER A 498 -12.21 -27.71 24.76
N ASP A 499 -12.51 -28.53 25.78
CA ASP A 499 -11.68 -29.70 26.13
C ASP A 499 -11.78 -30.78 25.05
N GLN A 500 -10.64 -31.22 24.54
CA GLN A 500 -10.56 -32.28 23.52
C GLN A 500 -10.24 -33.65 24.10
N LYS A 501 -9.97 -33.76 25.42
CA LYS A 501 -9.63 -35.05 26.06
C LYS A 501 -10.65 -36.14 25.74
N PRO A 502 -11.97 -35.88 25.73
CA PRO A 502 -12.94 -36.94 25.38
C PRO A 502 -12.77 -37.51 23.98
N TYR A 503 -12.13 -36.77 23.07
CA TYR A 503 -11.97 -37.16 21.66
C TYR A 503 -10.56 -37.62 21.30
N GLU A 504 -9.59 -37.60 22.21
CA GLU A 504 -8.18 -37.94 21.94
C GLU A 504 -8.02 -39.32 21.31
N ARG A 505 -8.70 -40.35 21.85
CA ARG A 505 -8.66 -41.70 21.32
C ARG A 505 -9.25 -41.80 19.93
N LEU A 506 -10.41 -41.17 19.71
CA LEU A 506 -11.10 -41.10 18.43
C LEU A 506 -10.23 -40.46 17.35
N ILE A 507 -9.64 -39.33 17.68
CA ILE A 507 -8.71 -38.59 16.80
C ILE A 507 -7.47 -39.43 16.47
N TRP A 508 -6.91 -40.14 17.48
CA TRP A 508 -5.72 -40.96 17.29
C TRP A 508 -6.00 -42.16 16.39
N ASP A 509 -7.11 -42.88 16.60
CA ASP A 509 -7.52 -44.03 15.80
C ASP A 509 -7.76 -43.62 14.33
N TYR A 510 -8.46 -42.51 14.10
CA TYR A 510 -8.70 -41.97 12.79
C TYR A 510 -7.41 -41.55 12.08
N ARG A 511 -6.51 -40.83 12.76
CA ARG A 511 -5.20 -40.43 12.23
C ARG A 511 -4.37 -41.63 11.80
N LYS A 512 -4.36 -42.69 12.60
CA LYS A 512 -3.62 -43.91 12.32
C LYS A 512 -4.16 -44.65 11.11
N ALA A 513 -5.47 -44.80 11.01
CA ALA A 513 -6.14 -45.50 9.93
C ALA A 513 -5.97 -44.76 8.58
N LYS A 514 -6.07 -43.44 8.57
CA LYS A 514 -5.95 -42.62 7.36
C LYS A 514 -4.52 -42.14 7.07
N LYS A 515 -3.53 -42.51 7.90
CA LYS A 515 -2.13 -42.06 7.78
C LYS A 515 -1.99 -40.51 7.71
N ILE A 516 -2.81 -39.79 8.47
CA ILE A 516 -2.79 -38.34 8.50
C ILE A 516 -1.47 -37.85 9.11
N PRO A 517 -0.75 -36.91 8.43
CA PRO A 517 0.53 -36.43 8.90
C PRO A 517 0.40 -35.66 10.22
N LYS A 518 1.46 -35.70 11.05
CA LYS A 518 1.51 -34.97 12.33
C LYS A 518 1.41 -33.44 12.14
N THR A 519 1.74 -32.95 10.95
CA THR A 519 1.63 -31.54 10.58
C THR A 519 0.19 -31.07 10.44
N ALA A 520 -0.76 -31.95 10.09
CA ALA A 520 -2.18 -31.62 10.02
C ALA A 520 -2.82 -31.54 11.41
N HIS A 521 -3.91 -30.79 11.56
CA HIS A 521 -4.70 -30.68 12.78
C HIS A 521 -6.11 -31.25 12.59
N ILE A 522 -6.67 -31.86 13.63
CA ILE A 522 -8.07 -32.27 13.68
C ILE A 522 -8.68 -31.61 14.91
N GLU A 523 -9.77 -30.90 14.70
CA GLU A 523 -10.54 -30.25 15.76
C GLU A 523 -11.96 -30.82 15.83
N VAL A 524 -12.45 -31.07 17.04
CA VAL A 524 -13.85 -31.43 17.31
C VAL A 524 -14.53 -30.24 17.96
N PHE A 525 -15.50 -29.68 17.26
CA PHE A 525 -16.27 -28.52 17.71
C PHE A 525 -17.43 -28.92 18.63
N ARG A 526 -17.96 -27.97 19.41
CA ARG A 526 -19.08 -28.22 20.35
C ARG A 526 -20.36 -28.71 19.67
N ASP A 527 -20.59 -28.30 18.42
CA ASP A 527 -21.71 -28.77 17.60
C ASP A 527 -21.54 -30.22 17.07
N GLY A 528 -20.44 -30.86 17.41
CA GLY A 528 -20.10 -32.23 17.00
C GLY A 528 -19.37 -32.33 15.68
N LYS A 529 -19.16 -31.24 14.95
CA LYS A 529 -18.36 -31.22 13.72
C LYS A 529 -16.92 -31.59 14.00
N LYS A 530 -16.35 -32.33 13.08
CA LYS A 530 -14.94 -32.76 13.10
C LYS A 530 -14.28 -32.29 11.83
N LEU A 531 -13.33 -31.34 11.96
CA LEU A 531 -12.67 -30.74 10.82
C LEU A 531 -11.18 -31.09 10.81
N LEU A 532 -10.70 -31.47 9.63
CA LEU A 532 -9.28 -31.71 9.34
C LEU A 532 -8.70 -30.49 8.63
N PHE A 533 -7.63 -29.95 9.16
CA PHE A 533 -6.85 -28.84 8.62
C PHE A 533 -5.52 -29.39 8.09
N ASP A 534 -5.35 -29.35 6.76
CA ASP A 534 -4.10 -29.76 6.11
C ASP A 534 -3.30 -28.52 5.68
N TYR A 535 -2.07 -28.42 6.18
CA TYR A 535 -1.19 -27.29 5.93
C TYR A 535 -0.17 -27.57 4.82
N THR A 536 -0.25 -28.72 4.15
CA THR A 536 0.72 -29.14 3.12
C THR A 536 0.59 -28.29 1.86
N ASP A 537 -0.65 -28.08 1.42
CA ASP A 537 -0.98 -27.28 0.25
C ASP A 537 -2.00 -26.21 0.66
N ARG A 538 -1.54 -24.95 0.70
CA ARG A 538 -2.34 -23.83 1.20
C ARG A 538 -3.05 -23.12 0.07
N ASP A 539 -4.19 -22.54 0.39
CA ASP A 539 -4.91 -21.66 -0.53
C ASP A 539 -4.01 -20.51 -0.99
N PRO A 540 -3.81 -20.32 -2.29
CA PRO A 540 -2.85 -19.35 -2.83
C PRO A 540 -3.23 -17.87 -2.59
N LEU A 541 -4.51 -17.56 -2.34
CA LEU A 541 -4.97 -16.18 -2.06
C LEU A 541 -4.97 -15.88 -0.58
N THR A 542 -5.52 -16.80 0.22
CA THR A 542 -5.74 -16.58 1.65
C THR A 542 -4.61 -17.14 2.51
N ASN A 543 -3.78 -18.01 1.97
CA ASN A 543 -2.77 -18.80 2.70
C ASN A 543 -3.36 -19.68 3.82
N ASN A 544 -4.65 -20.00 3.75
CA ASN A 544 -5.33 -20.88 4.68
C ASN A 544 -4.99 -22.36 4.41
N ALA A 545 -5.09 -23.19 5.46
CA ALA A 545 -5.04 -24.64 5.34
C ALA A 545 -6.20 -25.16 4.49
N GLN A 546 -6.00 -26.28 3.81
CA GLN A 546 -7.08 -27.03 3.20
C GLN A 546 -7.96 -27.61 4.30
N LEU A 547 -9.27 -27.39 4.19
CA LEU A 547 -10.27 -27.78 5.17
C LEU A 547 -11.10 -28.95 4.65
N THR A 548 -11.20 -30.03 5.42
CA THR A 548 -12.06 -31.18 5.12
C THR A 548 -12.99 -31.46 6.29
N ASP A 549 -14.29 -31.51 6.04
CA ASP A 549 -15.24 -32.02 7.02
C ASP A 549 -15.20 -33.55 7.04
N ILE A 550 -14.79 -34.12 8.15
CA ILE A 550 -14.63 -35.55 8.37
C ILE A 550 -15.70 -36.11 9.33
N THR A 551 -16.72 -35.32 9.65
CA THR A 551 -17.73 -35.64 10.68
C THR A 551 -18.41 -36.99 10.41
N ASP A 552 -19.01 -37.14 9.22
CA ASP A 552 -19.75 -38.38 8.89
C ASP A 552 -18.83 -39.58 8.81
N GLU A 553 -17.64 -39.41 8.24
CA GLU A 553 -16.66 -40.52 8.13
C GLU A 553 -16.20 -41.02 9.50
N VAL A 554 -15.94 -40.12 10.43
CA VAL A 554 -15.53 -40.45 11.79
C VAL A 554 -16.69 -41.06 12.57
N ASN A 555 -17.90 -40.49 12.48
CA ASN A 555 -19.07 -41.02 13.18
C ASN A 555 -19.44 -42.44 12.74
N ASN A 556 -19.41 -42.70 11.42
CA ASN A 556 -19.79 -44.00 10.88
C ASN A 556 -18.76 -45.11 11.15
N ASN A 557 -17.47 -44.80 11.23
CA ASN A 557 -16.41 -45.81 11.33
C ASN A 557 -15.78 -45.93 12.72
N TYR A 558 -15.92 -44.88 13.58
CA TYR A 558 -15.23 -44.78 14.87
C TYR A 558 -16.15 -44.28 16.00
N GLY A 559 -17.42 -43.98 15.71
CA GLY A 559 -18.36 -43.30 16.61
C GLY A 559 -19.02 -44.17 17.69
N ASN A 560 -18.64 -45.44 17.83
CA ASN A 560 -19.19 -46.37 18.81
C ASN A 560 -18.15 -46.73 19.91
N VAL A 561 -17.55 -45.72 20.54
CA VAL A 561 -16.75 -45.94 21.76
C VAL A 561 -17.15 -44.96 22.84
#